data_bff4a72c62022f329937e3626e7f678c
#
_entry.id   bff4a72c62022f329937e3626e7f678c
#
_cell.length_a   1.000
_cell.length_b   1.000
_cell.length_c   1.000
_cell.angle_alpha   90.00
_cell.angle_beta   90.00
_cell.angle_gamma   90.00
#
_symmetry.space_group_name_H-M   'P 1'
#
loop_
_entity.id
_entity.type
_entity.pdbx_description
1 polymer ?
#
loop_
_entity_poly.entity_id
_entity_poly.type
_entity_poly.pdbx_seq_one_letter_code
_entity_poly.pdbx_strand_id
1 'polypeptide(L)'
;MMALFLLIIQWFGGKLSWYNYSKYYIMFIPLTVVLPMIIAITTAFSYKKVLLTIAPSSNLNQDRLKEFFFKEDYKATHQADGKIVFERARFMPRFLSLNFDKPYIEITPTEVKVYMLKRLSLVLIPQIQMGKRFEINPEQHNA
;
A
#
# COMPACT_ATOMS: atom_id res chain seq x y z
N MET A 1 12.76 12.02 19.45
CA MET A 1 13.70 11.86 18.32
C MET A 1 14.66 13.03 18.17
N MET A 2 14.21 14.29 18.20
CA MET A 2 15.09 15.48 18.10
C MET A 2 16.16 15.54 19.22
N ALA A 3 15.80 15.22 20.46
CA ALA A 3 16.74 15.20 21.59
C ALA A 3 17.88 14.18 21.41
N LEU A 4 17.61 13.04 20.84
CA LEU A 4 18.57 11.97 20.58
C LEU A 4 19.56 12.37 19.48
N PHE A 5 19.09 13.07 18.47
CA PHE A 5 19.90 13.63 17.39
C PHE A 5 20.82 14.74 17.89
N LEU A 6 20.34 15.60 18.79
CA LEU A 6 21.14 16.64 19.45
C LEU A 6 22.23 16.02 20.34
N LEU A 7 21.93 14.94 21.07
CA LEU A 7 22.91 14.20 21.87
C LEU A 7 24.03 13.58 21.01
N ILE A 8 23.67 13.03 19.84
CA ILE A 8 24.63 12.47 18.90
C ILE A 8 25.56 13.56 18.35
N ILE A 9 25.01 14.72 17.96
CA ILE A 9 25.81 15.86 17.48
C ILE A 9 26.72 16.38 18.60
N GLN A 10 26.21 16.45 19.83
CA GLN A 10 27.00 16.88 20.99
C GLN A 10 28.14 15.91 21.33
N TRP A 11 27.94 14.61 21.10
CA TRP A 11 28.97 13.60 21.33
C TRP A 11 30.06 13.61 20.26
N PHE A 12 29.69 13.76 18.98
CA PHE A 12 30.66 13.76 17.87
C PHE A 12 31.30 15.13 17.60
N GLY A 13 30.67 16.23 18.04
CA GLY A 13 31.05 17.58 17.63
C GLY A 13 31.97 18.34 18.56
N GLY A 14 32.34 17.81 19.76
CA GLY A 14 33.20 18.51 20.74
C GLY A 14 33.04 20.04 20.73
N LYS A 15 32.69 20.71 21.81
CA LYS A 15 32.58 22.18 21.99
C LYS A 15 32.09 22.97 20.76
N LEU A 16 30.86 22.69 20.28
CA LEU A 16 30.24 23.59 19.32
C LEU A 16 29.93 24.94 20.02
N SER A 17 30.56 26.02 19.55
CA SER A 17 30.18 27.37 19.95
C SER A 17 28.72 27.60 19.57
N TRP A 18 27.94 28.29 20.43
CA TRP A 18 26.53 28.67 20.19
C TRP A 18 26.29 29.31 18.80
N TYR A 19 27.23 30.05 18.32
CA TYR A 19 27.21 30.67 16.99
C TYR A 19 27.23 29.63 15.85
N ASN A 20 28.07 28.62 15.96
CA ASN A 20 28.10 27.51 14.97
C ASN A 20 26.85 26.66 15.05
N TYR A 21 26.30 26.49 16.24
CA TYR A 21 25.07 25.74 16.46
C TYR A 21 23.87 26.38 15.73
N SER A 22 23.71 27.71 15.82
CA SER A 22 22.61 28.40 15.13
C SER A 22 22.73 28.31 13.60
N LYS A 23 23.93 28.36 13.05
CA LYS A 23 24.20 28.24 11.62
C LYS A 23 23.88 26.83 11.09
N TYR A 24 24.28 25.79 11.83
CA TYR A 24 23.94 24.43 11.48
C TYR A 24 22.44 24.15 11.66
N TYR A 25 21.81 24.70 12.68
CA TYR A 25 20.38 24.55 12.91
C TYR A 25 19.55 25.11 11.76
N ILE A 26 19.88 26.29 11.25
CA ILE A 26 19.22 26.89 10.08
C ILE A 26 19.40 26.02 8.83
N MET A 27 20.58 25.42 8.65
CA MET A 27 20.86 24.55 7.51
C MET A 27 20.09 23.20 7.62
N PHE A 28 19.84 22.68 8.83
CA PHE A 28 19.18 21.40 9.07
C PHE A 28 17.64 21.51 9.20
N ILE A 29 17.09 22.72 9.43
CA ILE A 29 15.62 22.93 9.46
C ILE A 29 14.94 22.43 8.18
N PRO A 30 15.39 22.74 6.95
CA PRO A 30 14.78 22.20 5.75
C PRO A 30 14.80 20.69 5.71
N LEU A 31 15.87 20.05 6.15
CA LEU A 31 16.01 18.60 6.13
C LEU A 31 15.10 17.93 7.17
N THR A 32 14.98 18.50 8.36
CA THR A 32 14.20 17.89 9.46
C THR A 32 12.71 18.17 9.38
N VAL A 33 12.29 19.20 8.67
CA VAL A 33 10.88 19.56 8.53
C VAL A 33 10.38 19.26 7.12
N VAL A 34 11.09 19.69 6.10
CA VAL A 34 10.63 19.55 4.70
C VAL A 34 10.65 18.10 4.25
N LEU A 35 11.70 17.34 4.60
CA LEU A 35 11.79 15.94 4.21
C LEU A 35 10.67 15.07 4.81
N PRO A 36 10.39 15.11 6.13
CA PRO A 36 9.24 14.39 6.68
C PRO A 36 7.89 14.86 6.11
N MET A 37 7.76 16.15 5.79
CA MET A 37 6.54 16.69 5.19
C MET A 37 6.33 16.14 3.77
N ILE A 38 7.37 16.08 2.95
CA ILE A 38 7.32 15.47 1.61
C ILE A 38 6.97 13.99 1.73
N ILE A 39 7.61 13.25 2.65
CA ILE A 39 7.32 11.85 2.89
C ILE A 39 5.85 11.66 3.33
N ALA A 40 5.35 12.50 4.23
CA ALA A 40 3.96 12.42 4.69
C ALA A 40 2.98 12.68 3.55
N ILE A 41 3.22 13.68 2.71
CA ILE A 41 2.37 14.03 1.56
C ILE A 41 2.37 12.87 0.54
N THR A 42 3.54 12.39 0.13
CA THR A 42 3.65 11.28 -0.83
C THR A 42 3.02 10.01 -0.31
N THR A 43 3.17 9.75 0.99
CA THR A 43 2.53 8.60 1.66
C THR A 43 1.00 8.76 1.64
N ALA A 44 0.47 9.93 2.00
CA ALA A 44 -0.97 10.19 1.99
C ALA A 44 -1.58 9.97 0.59
N PHE A 45 -0.92 10.43 -0.48
CA PHE A 45 -1.36 10.19 -1.85
C PHE A 45 -1.32 8.70 -2.24
N SER A 46 -0.36 7.95 -1.72
CA SER A 46 -0.20 6.50 -1.98
C SER A 46 -1.31 5.68 -1.31
N TYR A 47 -1.90 6.17 -0.23
CA TYR A 47 -3.01 5.51 0.47
C TYR A 47 -4.40 5.86 -0.10
N LYS A 48 -4.47 6.63 -1.20
CA LYS A 48 -5.75 6.86 -1.89
C LYS A 48 -6.32 5.52 -2.35
N LYS A 49 -7.58 5.28 -1.98
CA LYS A 49 -8.30 4.06 -2.34
C LYS A 49 -9.02 4.24 -3.67
N VAL A 50 -9.10 3.15 -4.42
CA VAL A 50 -9.77 3.09 -5.72
C VAL A 50 -10.72 1.90 -5.70
N LEU A 51 -11.91 2.09 -6.23
CA LEU A 51 -12.88 1.04 -6.50
C LEU A 51 -12.77 0.67 -7.99
N LEU A 52 -12.48 -0.58 -8.27
CA LEU A 52 -12.51 -1.16 -9.60
C LEU A 52 -13.74 -2.08 -9.70
N THR A 53 -14.62 -1.80 -10.63
CA THR A 53 -15.78 -2.66 -10.92
C THR A 53 -15.53 -3.41 -12.21
N ILE A 54 -15.68 -4.72 -12.18
CA ILE A 54 -15.50 -5.63 -13.31
C ILE A 54 -16.83 -6.33 -13.55
N ALA A 55 -17.39 -6.15 -14.72
CA ALA A 55 -18.64 -6.78 -15.15
C ALA A 55 -18.44 -7.38 -16.55
N PRO A 56 -19.04 -8.54 -16.86
CA PRO A 56 -19.73 -9.45 -15.96
C PRO A 56 -18.77 -10.24 -15.07
N SER A 57 -19.24 -10.68 -13.90
CA SER A 57 -18.46 -11.46 -12.94
C SER A 57 -18.02 -12.81 -13.49
N SER A 58 -18.79 -13.38 -14.43
CA SER A 58 -18.51 -14.66 -15.09
C SER A 58 -17.23 -14.69 -15.92
N ASN A 59 -16.74 -13.53 -16.35
CA ASN A 59 -15.53 -13.47 -17.20
C ASN A 59 -14.23 -13.37 -16.37
N LEU A 60 -14.34 -13.22 -15.05
CA LEU A 60 -13.19 -13.01 -14.19
C LEU A 60 -12.83 -14.28 -13.43
N ASN A 61 -11.60 -14.75 -13.59
CA ASN A 61 -11.06 -15.82 -12.76
C ASN A 61 -10.75 -15.30 -11.35
N GLN A 62 -11.65 -15.63 -10.41
CA GLN A 62 -11.59 -15.16 -9.03
C GLN A 62 -10.35 -15.68 -8.28
N ASP A 63 -9.89 -16.89 -8.60
CA ASP A 63 -8.73 -17.48 -7.93
C ASP A 63 -7.44 -16.79 -8.35
N ARG A 64 -7.34 -16.38 -9.63
CA ARG A 64 -6.23 -15.56 -10.10
C ARG A 64 -6.22 -14.17 -9.47
N LEU A 65 -7.41 -13.61 -9.21
CA LEU A 65 -7.52 -12.33 -8.50
C LEU A 65 -7.04 -12.46 -7.04
N LYS A 66 -7.38 -13.54 -6.35
CA LYS A 66 -6.87 -13.84 -5.00
C LYS A 66 -5.34 -14.05 -5.03
N GLU A 67 -4.83 -14.82 -6.01
CA GLU A 67 -3.40 -15.07 -6.18
C GLU A 67 -2.61 -13.76 -6.37
N PHE A 68 -3.17 -12.78 -7.10
CA PHE A 68 -2.56 -11.47 -7.21
C PHE A 68 -2.33 -10.82 -5.85
N PHE A 69 -3.34 -10.82 -4.97
CA PHE A 69 -3.18 -10.25 -3.63
C PHE A 69 -2.18 -11.02 -2.78
N PHE A 70 -2.11 -12.35 -2.90
CA PHE A 70 -1.11 -13.15 -2.20
C PHE A 70 0.32 -12.83 -2.67
N LYS A 71 0.53 -12.61 -3.97
CA LYS A 71 1.83 -12.18 -4.51
C LYS A 71 2.25 -10.79 -4.02
N GLU A 72 1.29 -9.92 -3.74
CA GLU A 72 1.52 -8.57 -3.22
C GLU A 72 1.67 -8.55 -1.67
N ASP A 73 2.00 -9.68 -1.04
CA ASP A 73 2.19 -9.83 0.41
C ASP A 73 0.90 -9.59 1.23
N TYR A 74 -0.28 -9.88 0.69
CA TYR A 74 -1.53 -9.89 1.44
C TYR A 74 -1.97 -11.31 1.76
N LYS A 75 -2.74 -11.46 2.84
CA LYS A 75 -3.43 -12.70 3.20
C LYS A 75 -4.91 -12.43 3.40
N ALA A 76 -5.77 -13.36 3.01
CA ALA A 76 -7.19 -13.30 3.30
C ALA A 76 -7.41 -13.51 4.80
N THR A 77 -8.14 -12.61 5.46
CA THR A 77 -8.42 -12.67 6.89
C THR A 77 -9.88 -12.95 7.20
N HIS A 78 -10.77 -12.53 6.32
CA HIS A 78 -12.20 -12.72 6.50
C HIS A 78 -12.86 -12.99 5.15
N GLN A 79 -13.72 -13.98 5.13
CA GLN A 79 -14.53 -14.32 3.96
C GLN A 79 -15.95 -14.61 4.43
N ALA A 80 -16.89 -13.73 4.10
CA ALA A 80 -18.30 -13.88 4.38
C ALA A 80 -19.13 -13.18 3.30
N ASP A 81 -20.29 -13.70 2.98
CA ASP A 81 -21.30 -13.06 2.11
C ASP A 81 -20.74 -12.55 0.76
N GLY A 82 -19.87 -13.34 0.12
CA GLY A 82 -19.23 -12.93 -1.14
C GLY A 82 -18.15 -11.85 -1.00
N LYS A 83 -17.82 -11.42 0.23
CA LYS A 83 -16.78 -10.45 0.50
C LYS A 83 -15.54 -11.10 1.07
N ILE A 84 -14.39 -10.82 0.49
CA ILE A 84 -13.07 -11.29 0.91
C ILE A 84 -12.24 -10.08 1.31
N VAL A 85 -11.82 -10.02 2.57
CA VAL A 85 -10.97 -8.95 3.10
C VAL A 85 -9.55 -9.44 3.21
N PHE A 86 -8.61 -8.61 2.77
CA PHE A 86 -7.19 -8.90 2.82
C PHE A 86 -6.47 -7.97 3.79
N GLU A 87 -5.42 -8.49 4.41
CA GLU A 87 -4.50 -7.72 5.26
C GLU A 87 -3.06 -8.02 4.86
N ARG A 88 -2.14 -7.10 5.17
CA ARG A 88 -0.72 -7.33 4.98
C ARG A 88 -0.25 -8.58 5.73
N ALA A 89 0.45 -9.47 5.04
CA ALA A 89 0.96 -10.70 5.64
C ALA A 89 2.08 -10.40 6.63
N ARG A 90 2.96 -9.44 6.33
CA ARG A 90 4.10 -9.06 7.18
C ARG A 90 3.68 -8.09 8.28
N PHE A 91 4.22 -8.31 9.48
CA PHE A 91 3.89 -7.49 10.66
C PHE A 91 4.29 -6.01 10.51
N MET A 92 5.51 -5.72 10.08
CA MET A 92 6.00 -4.33 9.99
C MET A 92 5.20 -3.46 9.02
N PRO A 93 4.95 -3.87 7.75
CA PRO A 93 4.07 -3.12 6.86
C PRO A 93 2.64 -2.99 7.40
N ARG A 94 2.12 -4.02 8.08
CA ARG A 94 0.79 -4.01 8.70
C ARG A 94 0.71 -2.97 9.82
N PHE A 95 1.72 -2.91 10.68
CA PHE A 95 1.80 -1.95 11.79
C PHE A 95 1.90 -0.51 11.27
N LEU A 96 2.78 -0.26 10.29
CA LEU A 96 2.97 1.07 9.71
C LEU A 96 1.75 1.56 8.91
N SER A 97 0.97 0.65 8.33
CA SER A 97 -0.25 1.01 7.59
C SER A 97 -1.44 1.36 8.48
N LEU A 98 -1.33 1.19 9.81
CA LEU A 98 -2.38 1.51 10.79
C LEU A 98 -3.77 1.01 10.37
N ASN A 99 -3.86 -0.17 9.76
CA ASN A 99 -5.10 -0.74 9.22
C ASN A 99 -5.75 0.01 8.04
N PHE A 100 -5.16 1.07 7.49
CA PHE A 100 -5.68 1.75 6.30
C PHE A 100 -5.53 0.92 5.02
N ASP A 101 -4.60 -0.04 5.00
CA ASP A 101 -4.27 -0.89 3.86
C ASP A 101 -4.99 -2.24 3.98
N LYS A 102 -6.32 -2.21 3.90
CA LYS A 102 -7.17 -3.43 3.86
C LYS A 102 -7.96 -3.43 2.55
N PRO A 103 -7.39 -3.98 1.48
CA PRO A 103 -8.15 -4.19 0.26
C PRO A 103 -9.22 -5.25 0.49
N TYR A 104 -10.32 -5.16 -0.26
CA TYR A 104 -11.33 -6.21 -0.25
C TYR A 104 -11.90 -6.44 -1.66
N ILE A 105 -12.37 -7.65 -1.87
CA ILE A 105 -13.10 -8.07 -3.06
C ILE A 105 -14.53 -8.36 -2.63
N GLU A 106 -15.49 -7.82 -3.35
CA GLU A 106 -16.91 -8.13 -3.19
C GLU A 106 -17.40 -8.77 -4.49
N ILE A 107 -17.88 -9.99 -4.39
CA ILE A 107 -18.31 -10.81 -5.52
C ILE A 107 -19.81 -10.88 -5.49
N THR A 108 -20.45 -10.28 -6.49
CA THR A 108 -21.87 -10.40 -6.73
C THR A 108 -22.12 -11.24 -8.00
N PRO A 109 -23.33 -11.77 -8.22
CA PRO A 109 -23.61 -12.53 -9.43
C PRO A 109 -23.38 -11.77 -10.73
N THR A 110 -23.52 -10.44 -10.70
CA THR A 110 -23.43 -9.57 -11.88
C THR A 110 -22.07 -8.91 -12.04
N GLU A 111 -21.39 -8.61 -10.94
CA GLU A 111 -20.16 -7.81 -10.95
C GLU A 111 -19.20 -8.21 -9.83
N VAL A 112 -17.91 -7.94 -10.03
CA VAL A 112 -16.88 -8.05 -9.00
C VAL A 112 -16.35 -6.64 -8.70
N LYS A 113 -16.48 -6.22 -7.44
CA LYS A 113 -15.95 -4.96 -6.95
C LYS A 113 -14.65 -5.21 -6.21
N VAL A 114 -13.59 -4.55 -6.62
CA VAL A 114 -12.26 -4.64 -5.99
C VAL A 114 -11.91 -3.29 -5.41
N TYR A 115 -11.85 -3.23 -4.09
CA TYR A 115 -11.49 -2.02 -3.36
C TYR A 115 -10.05 -2.13 -2.89
N MET A 116 -9.18 -1.26 -3.41
CA MET A 116 -7.75 -1.37 -3.18
C MET A 116 -7.06 0.00 -3.15
N LEU A 117 -5.80 0.02 -2.74
CA LEU A 117 -4.96 1.21 -2.86
C LEU A 117 -4.66 1.52 -4.32
N LYS A 118 -4.56 2.81 -4.64
CA LYS A 118 -4.25 3.29 -6.00
C LYS A 118 -2.99 2.63 -6.58
N ARG A 119 -1.96 2.43 -5.78
CA ARG A 119 -0.72 1.76 -6.23
C ARG A 119 -0.96 0.33 -6.75
N LEU A 120 -1.87 -0.43 -6.11
CA LEU A 120 -2.23 -1.78 -6.55
C LEU A 120 -3.06 -1.74 -7.83
N SER A 121 -3.94 -0.74 -7.97
CA SER A 121 -4.74 -0.60 -9.18
C SER A 121 -3.88 -0.33 -10.41
N LEU A 122 -2.78 0.40 -10.28
CA LEU A 122 -1.84 0.65 -11.38
C LEU A 122 -1.17 -0.62 -11.90
N VAL A 123 -1.05 -1.65 -11.07
CA VAL A 123 -0.50 -2.95 -11.46
C VAL A 123 -1.60 -3.89 -11.93
N LEU A 124 -2.74 -3.92 -11.22
CA LEU A 124 -3.83 -4.87 -11.50
C LEU A 124 -4.59 -4.51 -12.79
N ILE A 125 -4.92 -3.24 -13.01
CA ILE A 125 -5.72 -2.82 -14.17
C ILE A 125 -5.07 -3.21 -15.50
N PRO A 126 -3.78 -2.93 -15.77
CA PRO A 126 -3.15 -3.37 -17.00
C PRO A 126 -3.12 -4.89 -17.15
N GLN A 127 -2.97 -5.64 -16.05
CA GLN A 127 -2.97 -7.09 -16.09
C GLN A 127 -4.35 -7.66 -16.47
N ILE A 128 -5.43 -7.03 -16.01
CA ILE A 128 -6.79 -7.42 -16.37
C ILE A 128 -7.09 -7.05 -17.84
N GLN A 129 -6.70 -5.86 -18.27
CA GLN A 129 -6.99 -5.36 -19.61
C GLN A 129 -6.16 -6.02 -20.71
N MET A 130 -4.89 -6.33 -20.43
CA MET A 130 -3.95 -6.86 -21.42
C MET A 130 -3.71 -8.36 -21.29
N GLY A 131 -4.09 -8.95 -20.18
CA GLY A 131 -3.74 -10.34 -19.85
C GLY A 131 -4.92 -11.29 -19.94
N LYS A 132 -4.83 -12.27 -20.81
CA LYS A 132 -5.69 -13.47 -20.78
C LYS A 132 -5.62 -14.24 -19.44
N ARG A 133 -4.79 -13.78 -18.49
CA ARG A 133 -4.58 -14.43 -17.18
C ARG A 133 -5.81 -14.41 -16.28
N PHE A 134 -6.66 -13.41 -16.43
CA PHE A 134 -7.87 -13.25 -15.63
C PHE A 134 -9.13 -13.73 -16.36
N GLU A 135 -9.03 -14.11 -17.63
CA GLU A 135 -10.14 -14.75 -18.34
C GLU A 135 -10.33 -16.19 -17.84
N ILE A 136 -11.56 -16.61 -17.73
CA ILE A 136 -11.90 -18.00 -17.44
C ILE A 136 -11.55 -18.79 -18.70
N ASN A 137 -10.64 -19.73 -18.58
CA ASN A 137 -10.33 -20.63 -19.68
C ASN A 137 -11.55 -21.57 -19.87
N PRO A 138 -12.26 -21.52 -21.00
CA PRO A 138 -13.48 -22.32 -21.21
C PRO A 138 -13.22 -23.83 -21.15
N GLU A 139 -11.97 -24.27 -21.25
CA GLU A 139 -11.59 -25.67 -21.19
C GLU A 139 -11.64 -26.29 -19.78
N GLN A 140 -11.66 -25.49 -18.71
CA GLN A 140 -11.69 -26.01 -17.34
C GLN A 140 -13.11 -26.26 -16.79
N HIS A 141 -14.15 -25.94 -17.54
CA HIS A 141 -15.53 -26.11 -17.08
C HIS A 141 -16.16 -27.45 -17.50
N ASN A 142 -15.43 -28.29 -18.26
CA ASN A 142 -15.89 -29.57 -18.78
C ASN A 142 -15.12 -30.79 -18.23
N ALA A 143 -14.47 -30.65 -17.07
CA ALA A 143 -13.80 -31.76 -16.40
C ALA A 143 -14.47 -32.09 -15.06
#